data_bb15a39ee87e65dc7cb9369f690fc113
#
_entry.id   bb15a39ee87e65dc7cb9369f690fc113
#
_cell.length_a   1.000
_cell.length_b   1.000
_cell.length_c   1.000
_cell.angle_alpha   90.00
_cell.angle_beta   90.00
_cell.angle_gamma   90.00
#
_symmetry.space_group_name_H-M   'P 1'
#
loop_
_entity.id
_entity.type
_entity.pdbx_description
1 polymer ?
#
loop_
_entity_poly.entity_id
_entity_poly.type
_entity_poly.pdbx_seq_one_letter_code
_entity_poly.pdbx_strand_id
1 'polypeptide(L)'
;LPEDLGKFDAIVGRRVLMYLPDPQRALQLLIQHLKPNGIIAFQESDAIKCGVGGDRLPHHQEAIQRVWKTVQAEGGDIHIGQKLYDIFLRLGIESPHIEAEAVMQTAENNDLQWLTEIMIERMRAHHIVDDDFTLDQFKQEMTEEAEENKAAFIRDMNFGIWGHGLFL
;
A
#
# COMPACT_ATOMS: atom_id res chain seq x y z
N LEU A 1 -19.65 4.63 -11.37
CA LEU A 1 -20.12 5.68 -10.47
C LEU A 1 -21.56 6.07 -10.86
N PRO A 2 -22.43 6.46 -9.90
CA PRO A 2 -23.75 7.00 -10.21
C PRO A 2 -23.64 8.26 -11.07
N GLU A 3 -24.51 8.41 -12.07
CA GLU A 3 -24.49 9.58 -12.97
C GLU A 3 -24.85 10.90 -12.24
N ASP A 4 -25.57 10.79 -11.13
CA ASP A 4 -26.05 11.91 -10.30
C ASP A 4 -25.10 12.30 -9.17
N LEU A 5 -23.88 11.76 -9.14
CA LEU A 5 -22.91 11.98 -8.06
C LEU A 5 -22.47 13.46 -7.92
N GLY A 6 -22.62 14.26 -8.98
CA GLY A 6 -22.26 15.68 -8.97
C GLY A 6 -20.76 15.94 -9.12
N LYS A 7 -20.35 17.17 -8.75
CA LYS A 7 -18.97 17.67 -8.86
C LYS A 7 -18.40 18.02 -7.49
N PHE A 8 -17.13 17.69 -7.27
CA PHE A 8 -16.43 17.88 -6.01
C PHE A 8 -15.27 18.88 -6.14
N ASP A 9 -14.97 19.58 -5.06
CA ASP A 9 -13.79 20.45 -4.96
C ASP A 9 -12.51 19.63 -4.79
N ALA A 10 -12.62 18.44 -4.17
CA ALA A 10 -11.51 17.53 -3.97
C ALA A 10 -11.97 16.07 -4.13
N ILE A 11 -11.06 15.24 -4.68
CA ILE A 11 -11.17 13.78 -4.73
C ILE A 11 -9.91 13.23 -4.09
N VAL A 12 -10.08 12.47 -3.01
CA VAL A 12 -8.96 11.90 -2.26
C VAL A 12 -9.12 10.40 -2.10
N GLY A 13 -8.02 9.69 -2.18
CA GLY A 13 -7.99 8.23 -1.97
C GLY A 13 -6.73 7.79 -1.24
N ARG A 14 -6.86 6.73 -0.46
CA ARG A 14 -5.74 6.13 0.26
C ARG A 14 -5.84 4.61 0.23
N ARG A 15 -4.79 3.94 -0.25
CA ARG A 15 -4.71 2.47 -0.34
C ARG A 15 -5.92 1.86 -1.04
N VAL A 16 -6.28 2.38 -2.20
CA VAL A 16 -7.43 1.97 -2.99
C VAL A 16 -7.02 1.48 -4.37
N LEU A 17 -6.11 2.22 -5.02
CA LEU A 17 -5.77 1.98 -6.42
C LEU A 17 -5.05 0.66 -6.62
N MET A 18 -4.26 0.23 -5.63
CA MET A 18 -3.54 -1.04 -5.67
C MET A 18 -4.45 -2.28 -5.81
N TYR A 19 -5.71 -2.17 -5.39
CA TYR A 19 -6.70 -3.27 -5.45
C TYR A 19 -7.57 -3.24 -6.70
N LEU A 20 -7.43 -2.22 -7.53
CA LEU A 20 -8.25 -2.06 -8.72
C LEU A 20 -7.59 -2.74 -9.94
N PRO A 21 -8.34 -3.45 -10.77
CA PRO A 21 -7.81 -4.09 -11.97
C PRO A 21 -7.31 -3.08 -13.00
N ASP A 22 -7.88 -1.87 -13.01
CA ASP A 22 -7.47 -0.77 -13.88
C ASP A 22 -7.57 0.57 -13.12
N PRO A 23 -6.52 0.92 -12.37
CA PRO A 23 -6.48 2.15 -11.59
C PRO A 23 -6.52 3.41 -12.46
N GLN A 24 -5.93 3.38 -13.66
CA GLN A 24 -5.99 4.50 -14.58
C GLN A 24 -7.43 4.77 -15.04
N ARG A 25 -8.16 3.73 -15.40
CA ARG A 25 -9.57 3.85 -15.79
C ARG A 25 -10.44 4.35 -14.64
N ALA A 26 -10.20 3.87 -13.43
CA ALA A 26 -10.91 4.35 -12.25
C ALA A 26 -10.69 5.84 -12.02
N LEU A 27 -9.44 6.30 -12.12
CA LEU A 27 -9.11 7.72 -11.98
C LEU A 27 -9.70 8.56 -13.13
N GLN A 28 -9.75 8.07 -14.38
CA GLN A 28 -10.42 8.73 -15.49
C GLN A 28 -11.91 8.96 -15.23
N LEU A 29 -12.58 8.02 -14.57
CA LEU A 29 -13.98 8.17 -14.18
C LEU A 29 -14.14 9.16 -13.02
N LEU A 30 -13.25 9.13 -12.04
CA LEU A 30 -13.28 10.01 -10.88
C LEU A 30 -13.06 11.48 -11.29
N ILE A 31 -12.08 11.72 -12.17
CA ILE A 31 -11.72 13.09 -12.58
C ILE A 31 -12.88 13.82 -13.28
N GLN A 32 -13.80 13.08 -13.92
CA GLN A 32 -15.01 13.65 -14.51
C GLN A 32 -15.95 14.28 -13.46
N HIS A 33 -15.79 13.93 -12.18
CA HIS A 33 -16.52 14.50 -11.06
C HIS A 33 -15.76 15.61 -10.33
N LEU A 34 -14.59 16.00 -10.82
CA LEU A 34 -13.85 17.12 -10.27
C LEU A 34 -14.35 18.44 -10.84
N LYS A 35 -14.51 19.45 -10.00
CA LYS A 35 -14.78 20.83 -10.44
C LYS A 35 -13.54 21.42 -11.16
N PRO A 36 -13.71 22.45 -11.99
CA PRO A 36 -12.59 23.23 -12.52
C PRO A 36 -11.68 23.70 -11.36
N ASN A 37 -10.38 23.53 -11.49
CA ASN A 37 -9.37 23.80 -10.45
C ASN A 37 -9.52 22.97 -9.16
N GLY A 38 -10.38 21.96 -9.13
CA GLY A 38 -10.47 21.01 -8.03
C GLY A 38 -9.16 20.20 -7.87
N ILE A 39 -8.93 19.67 -6.68
CA ILE A 39 -7.74 18.87 -6.36
C ILE A 39 -8.05 17.38 -6.41
N ILE A 40 -7.13 16.60 -6.99
CA ILE A 40 -7.11 15.14 -6.88
C ILE A 40 -5.84 14.73 -6.15
N ALA A 41 -6.00 13.89 -5.12
CA ALA A 41 -4.87 13.45 -4.29
C ALA A 41 -5.02 11.98 -3.90
N PHE A 42 -3.97 11.20 -4.09
CA PHE A 42 -3.92 9.79 -3.73
C PHE A 42 -2.67 9.45 -2.96
N GLN A 43 -2.80 8.53 -2.01
CA GLN A 43 -1.67 7.92 -1.31
C GLN A 43 -1.77 6.40 -1.42
N GLU A 44 -0.71 5.77 -1.93
CA GLU A 44 -0.62 4.32 -2.07
C GLU A 44 0.65 3.77 -1.42
N SER A 45 0.54 2.59 -0.83
CA SER A 45 1.72 1.85 -0.36
C SER A 45 2.36 1.10 -1.52
N ASP A 46 3.67 0.93 -1.44
CA ASP A 46 4.47 0.23 -2.44
C ASP A 46 5.42 -0.75 -1.75
N ALA A 47 5.52 -1.93 -2.30
CA ALA A 47 6.35 -3.03 -1.80
C ALA A 47 7.84 -2.88 -2.13
N ILE A 48 8.33 -1.66 -2.32
CA ILE A 48 9.76 -1.41 -2.52
C ILE A 48 10.53 -2.02 -1.35
N LYS A 49 11.46 -2.91 -1.68
CA LYS A 49 12.34 -3.53 -0.70
C LYS A 49 13.36 -2.52 -0.20
N CYS A 50 13.09 -1.94 0.95
CA CYS A 50 14.03 -1.08 1.65
C CYS A 50 14.81 -1.91 2.65
N GLY A 51 16.08 -2.16 2.40
CA GLY A 51 16.94 -3.07 3.19
C GLY A 51 17.37 -2.57 4.57
N VAL A 52 16.71 -1.58 5.15
CA VAL A 52 17.11 -1.01 6.45
C VAL A 52 16.55 -1.84 7.60
N GLY A 53 17.43 -2.35 8.45
CA GLY A 53 17.11 -3.07 9.70
C GLY A 53 16.75 -4.54 9.53
N GLY A 54 16.54 -5.00 8.30
CA GLY A 54 15.98 -6.31 8.01
C GLY A 54 16.84 -7.51 8.34
N ASP A 55 18.15 -7.37 8.28
CA ASP A 55 19.05 -8.51 8.51
C ASP A 55 19.00 -9.06 9.94
N ARG A 56 18.52 -8.24 10.89
CA ARG A 56 18.37 -8.60 12.29
C ARG A 56 16.94 -8.99 12.67
N LEU A 57 15.99 -8.91 11.75
CA LEU A 57 14.57 -9.13 11.98
C LEU A 57 13.97 -10.05 10.90
N PRO A 58 14.46 -11.30 10.74
CA PRO A 58 14.01 -12.22 9.69
C PRO A 58 12.51 -12.54 9.76
N HIS A 59 11.92 -12.75 10.94
CA HIS A 59 10.49 -13.05 11.08
C HIS A 59 9.61 -11.82 10.75
N HIS A 60 10.03 -10.60 11.14
CA HIS A 60 9.35 -9.37 10.72
C HIS A 60 9.41 -9.18 9.21
N GLN A 61 10.56 -9.46 8.58
CA GLN A 61 10.66 -9.40 7.12
C GLN A 61 9.78 -10.43 6.44
N GLU A 62 9.72 -11.63 6.99
CA GLU A 62 8.87 -12.68 6.47
C GLU A 62 7.39 -12.31 6.56
N ALA A 63 6.94 -11.70 7.68
CA ALA A 63 5.59 -11.18 7.81
C ALA A 63 5.26 -10.16 6.71
N ILE A 64 6.16 -9.19 6.48
CA ILE A 64 6.00 -8.19 5.39
C ILE A 64 5.88 -8.88 4.04
N GLN A 65 6.76 -9.83 3.74
CA GLN A 65 6.74 -10.55 2.46
C GLN A 65 5.46 -11.35 2.26
N ARG A 66 4.94 -12.02 3.31
CA ARG A 66 3.68 -12.78 3.26
C ARG A 66 2.50 -11.87 2.97
N VAL A 67 2.44 -10.69 3.62
CA VAL A 67 1.41 -9.68 3.36
C VAL A 67 1.42 -9.26 1.88
N TRP A 68 2.58 -8.87 1.35
CA TRP A 68 2.68 -8.42 -0.04
C TRP A 68 2.42 -9.53 -1.06
N LYS A 69 2.90 -10.74 -0.80
CA LYS A 69 2.60 -11.91 -1.65
C LYS A 69 1.10 -12.20 -1.69
N THR A 70 0.39 -12.05 -0.56
CA THR A 70 -1.06 -12.25 -0.49
C THR A 70 -1.78 -11.20 -1.34
N VAL A 71 -1.45 -9.92 -1.18
CA VAL A 71 -2.03 -8.83 -2.01
C VAL A 71 -1.78 -9.08 -3.50
N GLN A 72 -0.57 -9.50 -3.86
CA GLN A 72 -0.23 -9.82 -5.25
C GLN A 72 -1.00 -11.04 -5.79
N ALA A 73 -1.15 -12.09 -4.99
CA ALA A 73 -1.90 -13.29 -5.36
C ALA A 73 -3.39 -12.99 -5.60
N GLU A 74 -3.93 -11.98 -4.93
CA GLU A 74 -5.30 -11.47 -5.13
C GLU A 74 -5.43 -10.51 -6.32
N GLY A 75 -4.36 -10.30 -7.08
CA GLY A 75 -4.33 -9.43 -8.26
C GLY A 75 -4.02 -7.97 -7.96
N GLY A 76 -3.62 -7.64 -6.74
CA GLY A 76 -3.20 -6.28 -6.36
C GLY A 76 -1.89 -5.86 -7.03
N ASP A 77 -1.81 -4.60 -7.42
CA ASP A 77 -0.58 -4.00 -7.93
C ASP A 77 0.27 -3.47 -6.77
N ILE A 78 1.19 -4.31 -6.28
CA ILE A 78 2.06 -3.99 -5.15
C ILE A 78 3.11 -2.91 -5.44
N HIS A 79 3.19 -2.44 -6.69
CA HIS A 79 4.10 -1.38 -7.14
C HIS A 79 3.35 -0.20 -7.78
N ILE A 80 2.09 0.01 -7.39
CA ILE A 80 1.26 1.11 -7.88
C ILE A 80 1.85 2.49 -7.54
N GLY A 81 2.50 2.61 -6.38
CA GLY A 81 3.10 3.88 -5.94
C GLY A 81 4.05 4.48 -6.97
N GLN A 82 4.91 3.65 -7.56
CA GLN A 82 5.86 4.08 -8.58
C GLN A 82 5.20 4.48 -9.90
N LYS A 83 3.96 4.04 -10.16
CA LYS A 83 3.22 4.31 -11.41
C LYS A 83 2.35 5.55 -11.33
N LEU A 84 2.10 6.08 -10.12
CA LEU A 84 1.15 7.18 -9.90
C LEU A 84 1.49 8.41 -10.74
N TYR A 85 2.76 8.79 -10.84
CA TYR A 85 3.18 9.97 -11.58
C TYR A 85 2.82 9.88 -13.07
N ASP A 86 3.14 8.77 -13.70
CA ASP A 86 2.82 8.52 -15.11
C ASP A 86 1.28 8.46 -15.34
N ILE A 87 0.56 7.84 -14.43
CA ILE A 87 -0.91 7.79 -14.48
C ILE A 87 -1.50 9.21 -14.42
N PHE A 88 -1.04 10.06 -13.51
CA PHE A 88 -1.52 11.43 -13.37
C PHE A 88 -1.22 12.29 -14.61
N LEU A 89 -0.04 12.15 -15.20
CA LEU A 89 0.29 12.81 -16.47
C LEU A 89 -0.66 12.37 -17.60
N ARG A 90 -0.95 11.07 -17.71
CA ARG A 90 -1.91 10.56 -18.72
C ARG A 90 -3.34 10.99 -18.48
N LEU A 91 -3.70 11.40 -17.27
CA LEU A 91 -4.98 12.01 -16.95
C LEU A 91 -5.06 13.49 -17.36
N GLY A 92 -3.99 14.09 -17.87
CA GLY A 92 -3.90 15.49 -18.23
C GLY A 92 -3.67 16.42 -17.04
N ILE A 93 -3.18 15.89 -15.91
CA ILE A 93 -2.76 16.71 -14.79
C ILE A 93 -1.32 17.16 -15.06
N GLU A 94 -1.15 18.43 -15.36
CA GLU A 94 0.17 19.01 -15.62
C GLU A 94 0.95 19.19 -14.31
N SER A 95 2.20 18.72 -14.30
CA SER A 95 3.11 18.88 -13.16
C SER A 95 2.53 18.41 -11.82
N PRO A 96 2.07 17.13 -11.70
CA PRO A 96 1.58 16.63 -10.44
C PRO A 96 2.71 16.62 -9.41
N HIS A 97 2.39 17.00 -8.18
CA HIS A 97 3.33 16.87 -7.07
C HIS A 97 3.36 15.44 -6.57
N ILE A 98 4.56 14.88 -6.37
CA ILE A 98 4.74 13.53 -5.85
C ILE A 98 5.75 13.54 -4.71
N GLU A 99 5.45 12.82 -3.64
CA GLU A 99 6.33 12.59 -2.50
C GLU A 99 6.33 11.11 -2.14
N ALA A 100 7.42 10.66 -1.54
CA ALA A 100 7.53 9.31 -1.00
C ALA A 100 8.07 9.36 0.43
N GLU A 101 7.43 8.61 1.31
CA GLU A 101 7.79 8.51 2.72
C GLU A 101 8.02 7.05 3.12
N ALA A 102 9.09 6.80 3.87
CA ALA A 102 9.32 5.50 4.47
C ALA A 102 8.43 5.30 5.70
N VAL A 103 7.70 4.19 5.76
CA VAL A 103 6.96 3.79 6.95
C VAL A 103 7.92 3.09 7.90
N MET A 104 8.50 3.85 8.82
CA MET A 104 9.40 3.32 9.84
C MET A 104 8.60 2.70 11.00
N GLN A 105 8.95 1.47 11.36
CA GLN A 105 8.45 0.78 12.55
C GLN A 105 9.64 0.22 13.35
N THR A 106 9.38 -0.16 14.59
CA THR A 106 10.35 -0.88 15.43
C THR A 106 9.87 -2.30 15.69
N ALA A 107 10.79 -3.19 16.02
CA ALA A 107 10.44 -4.56 16.37
C ALA A 107 9.44 -4.62 17.54
N GLU A 108 9.55 -3.70 18.51
CA GLU A 108 8.68 -3.62 19.69
C GLU A 108 7.33 -2.91 19.40
N ASN A 109 7.28 -2.07 18.35
CA ASN A 109 6.09 -1.28 18.05
C ASN A 109 5.81 -1.31 16.53
N ASN A 110 5.04 -2.29 16.13
CA ASN A 110 4.60 -2.49 14.74
C ASN A 110 3.23 -3.19 14.70
N ASP A 111 2.64 -3.26 13.52
CA ASP A 111 1.33 -3.87 13.28
C ASP A 111 1.40 -5.25 12.60
N LEU A 112 2.58 -5.82 12.42
CA LEU A 112 2.77 -7.02 11.60
C LEU A 112 2.11 -8.28 12.18
N GLN A 113 2.16 -8.47 13.50
CA GLN A 113 1.48 -9.59 14.14
C GLN A 113 -0.03 -9.53 13.93
N TRP A 114 -0.63 -8.37 14.18
CA TRP A 114 -2.05 -8.12 13.93
C TRP A 114 -2.39 -8.26 12.45
N LEU A 115 -1.58 -7.71 11.56
CA LEU A 115 -1.80 -7.78 10.12
C LEU A 115 -1.72 -9.23 9.61
N THR A 116 -0.75 -10.02 10.09
CA THR A 116 -0.66 -11.45 9.78
C THR A 116 -1.91 -12.20 10.24
N GLU A 117 -2.38 -11.90 11.46
CA GLU A 117 -3.58 -12.54 12.01
C GLU A 117 -4.84 -12.28 11.17
N ILE A 118 -5.11 -11.03 10.82
CA ILE A 118 -6.30 -10.70 10.01
C ILE A 118 -6.20 -11.20 8.56
N MET A 119 -5.00 -11.48 8.08
CA MET A 119 -4.77 -11.97 6.71
C MET A 119 -4.57 -13.48 6.63
N ILE A 120 -4.49 -14.21 7.74
CA ILE A 120 -4.08 -15.62 7.76
C ILE A 120 -4.94 -16.51 6.86
N GLU A 121 -6.27 -16.35 6.86
CA GLU A 121 -7.16 -17.14 6.01
C GLU A 121 -6.94 -16.86 4.51
N ARG A 122 -6.63 -15.60 4.16
CA ARG A 122 -6.27 -15.21 2.80
C ARG A 122 -4.91 -15.80 2.41
N MET A 123 -3.94 -15.79 3.33
CA MET A 123 -2.62 -16.41 3.12
C MET A 123 -2.76 -17.91 2.87
N ARG A 124 -3.60 -18.62 3.62
CA ARG A 124 -3.91 -20.04 3.43
C ARG A 124 -4.58 -20.31 2.08
N ALA A 125 -5.60 -19.51 1.73
CA ALA A 125 -6.32 -19.63 0.47
C ALA A 125 -5.44 -19.51 -0.76
N HIS A 126 -4.34 -18.76 -0.66
CA HIS A 126 -3.36 -18.55 -1.73
C HIS A 126 -2.04 -19.33 -1.55
N HIS A 127 -1.99 -20.28 -0.61
CA HIS A 127 -0.79 -21.09 -0.32
C HIS A 127 0.47 -20.26 -0.05
N ILE A 128 0.30 -19.09 0.59
CA ILE A 128 1.41 -18.21 1.01
C ILE A 128 2.06 -18.74 2.31
N VAL A 129 1.30 -19.45 3.10
CA VAL A 129 1.77 -20.21 4.26
C VAL A 129 1.46 -21.68 4.05
N ASP A 130 2.31 -22.55 4.59
CA ASP A 130 2.14 -23.99 4.52
C ASP A 130 1.00 -24.47 5.42
N ASP A 131 0.51 -25.70 5.21
CA ASP A 131 -0.62 -26.27 5.97
C ASP A 131 -0.31 -26.44 7.46
N ASP A 132 0.97 -26.63 7.82
CA ASP A 132 1.47 -26.76 9.16
C ASP A 132 1.81 -25.44 9.84
N PHE A 133 1.65 -24.30 9.14
CA PHE A 133 1.92 -22.98 9.69
C PHE A 133 1.07 -22.68 10.91
N THR A 134 1.72 -22.41 12.02
CA THR A 134 1.09 -22.08 13.30
C THR A 134 1.26 -20.58 13.60
N LEU A 135 0.14 -19.84 13.55
CA LEU A 135 0.13 -18.39 13.77
C LEU A 135 0.70 -18.00 15.15
N ASP A 136 0.30 -18.73 16.19
CA ASP A 136 0.73 -18.45 17.57
C ASP A 136 2.25 -18.63 17.74
N GLN A 137 2.80 -19.69 17.14
CA GLN A 137 4.25 -19.89 17.13
C GLN A 137 4.98 -18.76 16.39
N PHE A 138 4.49 -18.37 15.23
CA PHE A 138 5.09 -17.28 14.44
C PHE A 138 5.04 -15.93 15.19
N LYS A 139 3.93 -15.64 15.88
CA LYS A 139 3.81 -14.44 16.74
C LYS A 139 4.81 -14.48 17.92
N GLN A 140 5.02 -15.65 18.49
CA GLN A 140 6.02 -15.84 19.56
C GLN A 140 7.44 -15.61 19.01
N GLU A 141 7.79 -16.19 17.87
CA GLU A 141 9.10 -16.02 17.22
C GLU A 141 9.37 -14.53 16.90
N MET A 142 8.35 -13.78 16.42
CA MET A 142 8.47 -12.33 16.22
C MET A 142 8.69 -11.58 17.54
N THR A 143 8.07 -12.01 18.64
CA THR A 143 8.22 -11.38 19.94
C THR A 143 9.63 -11.61 20.49
N GLU A 144 10.12 -12.85 20.43
CA GLU A 144 11.47 -13.22 20.85
C GLU A 144 12.53 -12.46 20.03
N GLU A 145 12.35 -12.39 18.72
CA GLU A 145 13.21 -11.61 17.81
C GLU A 145 13.24 -10.11 18.19
N ALA A 146 12.08 -9.53 18.57
CA ALA A 146 11.99 -8.14 19.00
C ALA A 146 12.71 -7.88 20.34
N GLU A 147 12.64 -8.83 21.27
CA GLU A 147 13.35 -8.75 22.56
C GLU A 147 14.86 -8.83 22.39
N GLU A 148 15.32 -9.71 21.51
CA GLU A 148 16.75 -9.90 21.22
C GLU A 148 17.35 -8.77 20.38
N ASN A 149 16.55 -8.22 19.44
CA ASN A 149 17.01 -7.25 18.45
C ASN A 149 16.14 -5.98 18.47
N LYS A 150 16.49 -5.05 19.33
CA LYS A 150 15.86 -3.71 19.38
C LYS A 150 16.20 -2.88 18.15
N ALA A 151 15.55 -3.19 17.02
CA ALA A 151 15.86 -2.61 15.74
C ALA A 151 14.65 -1.86 15.15
N ALA A 152 14.93 -0.85 14.35
CA ALA A 152 13.94 -0.23 13.47
C ALA A 152 14.08 -0.80 12.06
N PHE A 153 12.97 -0.83 11.33
CA PHE A 153 12.92 -1.28 9.95
C PHE A 153 11.96 -0.43 9.12
N ILE A 154 12.13 -0.43 7.80
CA ILE A 154 11.16 0.15 6.89
C ILE A 154 10.19 -0.97 6.50
N ARG A 155 8.91 -0.79 6.85
CA ARG A 155 7.86 -1.75 6.51
C ARG A 155 7.48 -1.67 5.03
N ASP A 156 7.18 -0.47 4.56
CA ASP A 156 6.85 -0.15 3.17
C ASP A 156 7.16 1.33 2.86
N MET A 157 6.98 1.70 1.60
CA MET A 157 7.01 3.10 1.17
C MET A 157 5.60 3.57 0.88
N ASN A 158 5.24 4.77 1.32
CA ASN A 158 4.02 5.44 0.90
C ASN A 158 4.33 6.50 -0.14
N PHE A 159 3.65 6.44 -1.28
CA PHE A 159 3.71 7.45 -2.32
C PHE A 159 2.46 8.31 -2.26
N GLY A 160 2.63 9.61 -2.05
CA GLY A 160 1.59 10.62 -2.15
C GLY A 160 1.70 11.35 -3.48
N ILE A 161 0.59 11.54 -4.17
CA ILE A 161 0.52 12.33 -5.39
C ILE A 161 -0.71 13.22 -5.38
N TRP A 162 -0.57 14.45 -5.85
CA TRP A 162 -1.70 15.37 -6.01
C TRP A 162 -1.47 16.38 -7.13
N GLY A 163 -2.57 16.93 -7.61
CA GLY A 163 -2.55 17.96 -8.63
C GLY A 163 -3.95 18.56 -8.85
N HIS A 164 -3.99 19.64 -9.61
CA HIS A 164 -5.24 20.30 -9.96
C HIS A 164 -5.72 19.84 -11.33
N GLY A 165 -7.01 19.59 -11.44
CA GLY A 165 -7.65 19.35 -12.73
C GLY A 165 -7.76 20.64 -13.55
N LEU A 166 -7.09 20.67 -14.69
CA LEU A 166 -7.16 21.78 -15.65
C LEU A 166 -8.31 21.60 -16.64
N PHE A 167 -9.45 21.03 -16.19
CA PHE A 167 -10.57 20.77 -17.08
C PHE A 167 -11.42 22.04 -17.26
N LEU A 168 -11.57 22.47 -18.51
CA LEU A 168 -12.47 23.54 -18.96
C LEU A 168 -13.92 23.07 -18.97
#